data_b843079928f5382816a46b08d0b0d3f4
#
_entry.id   b843079928f5382816a46b08d0b0d3f4
#
_cell.length_a   1.000
_cell.length_b   1.000
_cell.length_c   1.000
_cell.angle_alpha   90.00
_cell.angle_beta   90.00
_cell.angle_gamma   90.00
#
_symmetry.space_group_name_H-M   'P 1'
#
loop_
_entity.id
_entity.type
_entity.pdbx_description
1 polymer ?
#
loop_
_entity_poly.entity_id
_entity_poly.type
_entity_poly.pdbx_seq_one_letter_code
_entity_poly.pdbx_strand_id
1 'polypeptide(L)'
;MNFLSKTLIACAVISASVSVANAGVIIGGTRVVYDGNKKEASIDVNNPDKTPYLIQSWVETLNGGAEKAPFIITPPLYRLDGGQQNIERVVVTGNLPQDKESLYWLNIKAIPSAPKKDNTLQIAIKTRIKLIYRPAGLKSQQPQELSHQLTWRRNSNQLQVTNPTSYVINFNEISLGGKKIENVSYVLPGESMNFTLPAGANSTSVNYKVINDYGAVSDVQSASL
;
A
#
# COMPACT_ATOMS: atom_id res chain seq x y z
N MET A 1 -26.51 -8.26 -48.04
CA MET A 1 -25.74 -7.78 -46.91
C MET A 1 -24.32 -8.31 -47.03
N ASN A 2 -23.36 -7.43 -47.33
CA ASN A 2 -22.01 -7.82 -47.70
C ASN A 2 -21.23 -8.37 -46.49
N PHE A 3 -20.25 -9.24 -46.73
CA PHE A 3 -19.42 -9.85 -45.65
C PHE A 3 -18.85 -8.80 -44.69
N LEU A 4 -18.39 -7.66 -45.21
CA LEU A 4 -17.92 -6.54 -44.43
C LEU A 4 -18.96 -5.96 -43.41
N SER A 5 -20.23 -5.87 -43.83
CA SER A 5 -21.27 -5.34 -42.93
C SER A 5 -21.61 -6.31 -41.79
N LYS A 6 -21.52 -7.63 -42.05
CA LYS A 6 -21.69 -8.65 -40.98
C LYS A 6 -20.55 -8.64 -39.99
N THR A 7 -19.32 -8.44 -40.46
CA THR A 7 -18.12 -8.32 -39.59
C THR A 7 -18.16 -7.06 -38.73
N LEU A 8 -18.59 -5.94 -39.31
CA LEU A 8 -18.74 -4.68 -38.56
C LEU A 8 -19.80 -4.78 -37.45
N ILE A 9 -20.93 -5.43 -37.72
CA ILE A 9 -21.99 -5.64 -36.74
C ILE A 9 -21.51 -6.58 -35.63
N ALA A 10 -20.77 -7.65 -35.96
CA ALA A 10 -20.21 -8.57 -34.97
C ALA A 10 -19.19 -7.89 -34.04
N CYS A 11 -18.30 -7.04 -34.59
CA CYS A 11 -17.37 -6.25 -33.80
C CYS A 11 -18.08 -5.24 -32.90
N ALA A 12 -19.14 -4.59 -33.39
CA ALA A 12 -19.92 -3.63 -32.58
C ALA A 12 -20.64 -4.30 -31.39
N VAL A 13 -21.18 -5.52 -31.61
CA VAL A 13 -21.84 -6.28 -30.54
C VAL A 13 -20.85 -6.76 -29.49
N ILE A 14 -19.64 -7.18 -29.88
CA ILE A 14 -18.58 -7.59 -28.94
C ILE A 14 -18.09 -6.39 -28.11
N SER A 15 -17.94 -5.21 -28.71
CA SER A 15 -17.54 -4.00 -28.02
C SER A 15 -18.56 -3.50 -27.01
N ALA A 16 -19.84 -3.75 -27.19
CA ALA A 16 -20.92 -3.38 -26.30
C ALA A 16 -21.05 -4.28 -25.05
N SER A 17 -20.33 -5.43 -25.03
CA SER A 17 -20.42 -6.43 -23.96
C SER A 17 -19.38 -6.27 -22.86
N VAL A 18 -18.53 -5.22 -22.87
CA VAL A 18 -17.54 -4.96 -21.83
C VAL A 18 -18.24 -4.37 -20.61
N SER A 19 -18.76 -5.25 -19.76
CA SER A 19 -19.23 -4.86 -18.43
C SER A 19 -18.03 -4.60 -17.55
N VAL A 20 -17.91 -3.41 -16.98
CA VAL A 20 -16.92 -3.12 -15.93
C VAL A 20 -17.33 -3.90 -14.69
N ALA A 21 -16.63 -4.99 -14.41
CA ALA A 21 -16.80 -5.75 -13.18
C ALA A 21 -16.19 -4.94 -12.02
N ASN A 22 -17.04 -4.18 -11.33
CA ASN A 22 -16.69 -3.63 -10.01
C ASN A 22 -17.09 -4.66 -8.96
N ALA A 23 -16.17 -5.08 -8.13
CA ALA A 23 -16.44 -6.00 -7.05
C ALA A 23 -15.74 -5.51 -5.78
N GLY A 24 -16.56 -5.23 -4.76
CA GLY A 24 -16.10 -4.92 -3.42
C GLY A 24 -15.83 -3.44 -3.15
N VAL A 25 -15.44 -3.19 -1.91
CA VAL A 25 -15.19 -1.84 -1.39
C VAL A 25 -13.85 -1.30 -1.89
N ILE A 26 -13.85 -0.07 -2.36
CA ILE A 26 -12.67 0.64 -2.85
C ILE A 26 -12.12 1.52 -1.73
N ILE A 27 -10.82 1.43 -1.49
CA ILE A 27 -10.08 2.26 -0.53
C ILE A 27 -9.37 3.37 -1.30
N GLY A 28 -9.51 4.62 -0.86
CA GLY A 28 -9.05 5.84 -1.54
C GLY A 28 -7.53 6.06 -1.54
N GLY A 29 -6.73 4.99 -1.41
CA GLY A 29 -5.27 5.09 -1.47
C GLY A 29 -4.58 3.77 -1.18
N THR A 30 -3.29 3.70 -1.54
CA THR A 30 -2.42 2.54 -1.24
C THR A 30 -1.66 2.72 0.07
N ARG A 31 -1.70 3.92 0.66
CA ARG A 31 -1.09 4.31 1.93
C ARG A 31 -1.72 5.57 2.49
N VAL A 32 -1.51 5.83 3.75
CA VAL A 32 -1.83 7.08 4.43
C VAL A 32 -0.54 7.67 5.00
N VAL A 33 -0.20 8.90 4.65
CA VAL A 33 0.87 9.67 5.31
C VAL A 33 0.18 10.64 6.27
N TYR A 34 0.38 10.41 7.56
CA TYR A 34 -0.12 11.27 8.63
C TYR A 34 0.87 12.40 8.89
N ASP A 35 0.51 13.61 8.53
CA ASP A 35 1.28 14.83 8.83
C ASP A 35 1.13 15.18 10.32
N GLY A 36 2.23 15.14 11.06
CA GLY A 36 2.25 15.45 12.50
C GLY A 36 1.87 16.90 12.86
N ASN A 37 1.79 17.81 11.87
CA ASN A 37 1.23 19.15 12.05
C ASN A 37 -0.30 19.17 12.05
N LYS A 38 -0.94 18.08 11.63
CA LYS A 38 -2.39 17.96 11.53
C LYS A 38 -2.96 17.16 12.70
N LYS A 39 -4.21 17.42 13.02
CA LYS A 39 -4.92 16.72 14.10
C LYS A 39 -5.39 15.34 13.68
N GLU A 40 -5.56 15.11 12.38
CA GLU A 40 -6.05 13.86 11.81
C GLU A 40 -5.53 13.66 10.38
N ALA A 41 -5.54 12.40 9.93
CA ALA A 41 -5.44 12.04 8.54
C ALA A 41 -6.75 11.35 8.12
N SER A 42 -7.08 11.39 6.84
CA SER A 42 -8.34 10.84 6.33
C SER A 42 -8.08 9.84 5.21
N ILE A 43 -8.99 8.86 5.10
CA ILE A 43 -9.02 7.93 3.97
C ILE A 43 -10.47 7.68 3.54
N ASP A 44 -10.69 7.71 2.23
CA ASP A 44 -12.01 7.45 1.65
C ASP A 44 -12.24 5.94 1.54
N VAL A 45 -13.48 5.53 1.84
CA VAL A 45 -13.97 4.17 1.68
C VAL A 45 -15.25 4.22 0.86
N ASN A 46 -15.23 3.67 -0.34
CA ASN A 46 -16.34 3.73 -1.30
C ASN A 46 -16.89 2.33 -1.59
N ASN A 47 -18.20 2.19 -1.55
CA ASN A 47 -18.89 0.97 -1.94
C ASN A 47 -19.62 1.18 -3.29
N PRO A 48 -19.02 0.85 -4.42
CA PRO A 48 -19.65 0.95 -5.73
C PRO A 48 -20.69 -0.13 -6.01
N ASP A 49 -20.74 -1.19 -5.17
CA ASP A 49 -21.66 -2.31 -5.31
C ASP A 49 -23.08 -1.90 -4.89
N LYS A 50 -24.06 -2.77 -5.22
CA LYS A 50 -25.42 -2.67 -4.71
C LYS A 50 -25.57 -3.33 -3.34
N THR A 51 -24.66 -4.20 -2.95
CA THR A 51 -24.66 -4.92 -1.69
C THR A 51 -24.11 -4.04 -0.58
N PRO A 52 -24.81 -3.89 0.56
CA PRO A 52 -24.25 -3.20 1.71
C PRO A 52 -23.15 -4.01 2.37
N TYR A 53 -22.15 -3.29 2.93
CA TYR A 53 -21.05 -3.86 3.69
C TYR A 53 -21.04 -3.34 5.12
N LEU A 54 -20.61 -4.19 6.06
CA LEU A 54 -20.14 -3.78 7.37
C LEU A 54 -18.64 -3.55 7.25
N ILE A 55 -18.20 -2.31 7.51
CA ILE A 55 -16.80 -1.91 7.47
C ILE A 55 -16.26 -1.91 8.89
N GLN A 56 -15.12 -2.57 9.08
CA GLN A 56 -14.37 -2.59 10.34
C GLN A 56 -12.93 -2.16 10.08
N SER A 57 -12.47 -1.11 10.79
CA SER A 57 -11.14 -0.53 10.57
C SER A 57 -10.36 -0.40 11.88
N TRP A 58 -9.05 -0.71 11.82
CA TRP A 58 -8.15 -0.62 12.97
C TRP A 58 -6.70 -0.45 12.52
N VAL A 59 -5.85 0.02 13.44
CA VAL A 59 -4.41 0.12 13.21
C VAL A 59 -3.68 -0.96 14.01
N GLU A 60 -2.68 -1.57 13.40
CA GLU A 60 -1.77 -2.55 14.01
C GLU A 60 -0.33 -2.04 13.96
N THR A 61 0.48 -2.44 14.95
CA THR A 61 1.94 -2.31 14.88
C THR A 61 2.51 -3.23 13.79
N LEU A 62 3.78 -3.04 13.42
CA LEU A 62 4.43 -3.86 12.38
C LEU A 62 4.49 -5.34 12.75
N ASN A 63 4.69 -5.62 14.03
CA ASN A 63 4.80 -6.99 14.58
C ASN A 63 3.43 -7.64 14.80
N GLY A 64 2.35 -6.85 14.74
CA GLY A 64 1.01 -7.33 15.11
C GLY A 64 0.92 -7.69 16.60
N GLY A 65 0.00 -8.56 16.95
CA GLY A 65 -0.17 -9.05 18.32
C GLY A 65 -1.06 -8.15 19.19
N ALA A 66 -0.90 -8.27 20.51
CA ALA A 66 -1.72 -7.57 21.51
C ALA A 66 -1.33 -6.10 21.73
N GLU A 67 -0.20 -5.67 21.21
CA GLU A 67 0.26 -4.29 21.32
C GLU A 67 -0.65 -3.36 20.53
N LYS A 68 -1.21 -2.38 21.22
CA LYS A 68 -2.08 -1.39 20.58
C LYS A 68 -1.24 -0.32 19.90
N ALA A 69 -1.49 -0.10 18.62
CA ALA A 69 -0.94 1.05 17.92
C ALA A 69 -1.51 2.35 18.52
N PRO A 70 -0.70 3.43 18.58
CA PRO A 70 -1.10 4.70 19.20
C PRO A 70 -2.03 5.53 18.30
N PHE A 71 -3.03 4.88 17.70
CA PHE A 71 -4.00 5.49 16.81
C PHE A 71 -5.41 4.96 17.07
N ILE A 72 -6.39 5.81 16.83
CA ILE A 72 -7.78 5.39 16.68
C ILE A 72 -8.30 5.77 15.31
N ILE A 73 -9.29 5.02 14.83
CA ILE A 73 -10.02 5.30 13.60
C ILE A 73 -11.47 5.64 13.97
N THR A 74 -12.03 6.62 13.30
CA THR A 74 -13.41 7.04 13.52
C THR A 74 -14.13 7.22 12.19
N PRO A 75 -15.27 6.52 11.98
CA PRO A 75 -15.84 5.46 12.82
C PRO A 75 -15.07 4.12 12.66
N PRO A 76 -14.87 3.32 13.76
CA PRO A 76 -14.13 2.05 13.67
C PRO A 76 -14.97 0.90 13.11
N LEU A 77 -16.29 1.03 13.16
CA LEU A 77 -17.26 0.06 12.68
C LEU A 77 -18.50 0.78 12.19
N TYR A 78 -18.90 0.54 10.93
CA TYR A 78 -20.10 1.17 10.36
C TYR A 78 -20.63 0.36 9.18
N ARG A 79 -21.91 0.57 8.87
CA ARG A 79 -22.54 0.05 7.66
C ARG A 79 -22.33 1.04 6.52
N LEU A 80 -21.95 0.52 5.36
CA LEU A 80 -21.78 1.27 4.11
C LEU A 80 -22.72 0.70 3.06
N ASP A 81 -23.79 1.40 2.78
CA ASP A 81 -24.79 0.95 1.80
C ASP A 81 -24.27 1.06 0.36
N GLY A 82 -24.96 0.39 -0.55
CA GLY A 82 -24.60 0.39 -1.97
C GLY A 82 -24.58 1.79 -2.58
N GLY A 83 -23.55 2.11 -3.34
CA GLY A 83 -23.33 3.41 -3.96
C GLY A 83 -22.92 4.52 -3.00
N GLN A 84 -22.65 4.22 -1.72
CA GLN A 84 -22.23 5.21 -0.73
C GLN A 84 -20.71 5.21 -0.53
N GLN A 85 -20.23 6.35 -0.06
CA GLN A 85 -18.85 6.51 0.44
C GLN A 85 -18.85 7.09 1.86
N ASN A 86 -17.78 6.81 2.59
CA ASN A 86 -17.52 7.39 3.90
C ASN A 86 -16.06 7.80 4.00
N ILE A 87 -15.75 8.71 4.91
CA ILE A 87 -14.40 9.15 5.22
C ILE A 87 -14.06 8.63 6.62
N GLU A 88 -13.05 7.79 6.71
CA GLU A 88 -12.47 7.38 7.98
C GLU A 88 -11.37 8.36 8.39
N ARG A 89 -11.39 8.77 9.65
CA ARG A 89 -10.39 9.65 10.25
C ARG A 89 -9.48 8.84 11.15
N VAL A 90 -8.19 9.02 10.94
CA VAL A 90 -7.13 8.44 11.77
C VAL A 90 -6.62 9.52 12.68
N VAL A 91 -6.62 9.28 13.99
CA VAL A 91 -6.19 10.23 15.02
C VAL A 91 -5.12 9.59 15.89
N VAL A 92 -4.03 10.31 16.16
CA VAL A 92 -2.98 9.90 17.10
C VAL A 92 -3.48 10.01 18.53
N THR A 93 -3.26 8.96 19.33
CA THR A 93 -3.72 8.89 20.73
C THR A 93 -2.60 8.65 21.73
N GLY A 94 -1.37 8.46 21.26
CA GLY A 94 -0.21 8.19 22.11
C GLY A 94 1.02 8.95 21.67
N ASN A 95 2.12 8.71 22.37
CA ASN A 95 3.41 9.31 22.04
C ASN A 95 4.07 8.59 20.88
N LEU A 96 4.57 9.35 19.92
CA LEU A 96 5.30 8.86 18.76
C LEU A 96 6.68 9.54 18.70
N PRO A 97 7.71 8.87 18.12
CA PRO A 97 8.99 9.50 17.84
C PRO A 97 8.81 10.82 17.08
N GLN A 98 9.58 11.85 17.45
CA GLN A 98 9.48 13.18 16.84
C GLN A 98 10.68 13.49 15.94
N ASP A 99 11.65 12.60 15.87
CA ASP A 99 12.90 12.71 15.10
C ASP A 99 12.91 11.88 13.81
N LYS A 100 11.96 10.95 13.67
CA LYS A 100 11.86 10.04 12.53
C LYS A 100 10.44 9.57 12.27
N GLU A 101 10.17 9.13 11.05
CA GLU A 101 8.90 8.51 10.69
C GLU A 101 8.67 7.20 11.43
N SER A 102 7.41 6.87 11.66
CA SER A 102 6.97 5.59 12.22
C SER A 102 5.97 4.93 11.28
N LEU A 103 6.08 3.62 11.09
CA LEU A 103 5.26 2.84 10.18
C LEU A 103 4.31 1.92 10.94
N TYR A 104 3.06 1.90 10.51
CA TYR A 104 1.98 1.07 11.04
C TYR A 104 1.17 0.46 9.89
N TRP A 105 0.28 -0.47 10.23
CA TRP A 105 -0.67 -1.06 9.31
C TRP A 105 -2.08 -0.56 9.58
N LEU A 106 -2.66 0.12 8.61
CA LEU A 106 -4.10 0.41 8.59
C LEU A 106 -4.82 -0.76 7.92
N ASN A 107 -5.75 -1.37 8.64
CA ASN A 107 -6.57 -2.48 8.18
C ASN A 107 -8.00 -2.01 8.02
N ILE A 108 -8.60 -2.34 6.88
CA ILE A 108 -10.00 -2.07 6.56
C ILE A 108 -10.61 -3.38 6.09
N LYS A 109 -11.57 -3.90 6.84
CA LYS A 109 -12.27 -5.16 6.54
C LYS A 109 -13.68 -4.87 6.08
N ALA A 110 -13.99 -5.27 4.86
CA ALA A 110 -15.31 -5.18 4.27
C ALA A 110 -16.01 -6.55 4.36
N ILE A 111 -17.12 -6.60 5.09
CA ILE A 111 -17.91 -7.81 5.35
C ILE A 111 -19.26 -7.64 4.65
N PRO A 112 -19.61 -8.46 3.63
CA PRO A 112 -20.91 -8.35 2.97
C PRO A 112 -22.05 -8.54 3.96
N SER A 113 -23.01 -7.61 3.97
CA SER A 113 -24.19 -7.66 4.83
C SER A 113 -25.42 -8.13 4.04
N ALA A 114 -25.28 -9.27 3.35
CA ALA A 114 -26.38 -9.90 2.64
C ALA A 114 -26.99 -11.06 3.47
N PRO A 115 -28.30 -11.33 3.33
CA PRO A 115 -28.91 -12.49 3.95
C PRO A 115 -28.20 -13.79 3.54
N LYS A 116 -27.97 -14.69 4.50
CA LYS A 116 -27.47 -16.04 4.18
C LYS A 116 -28.50 -16.76 3.31
N LYS A 117 -28.06 -17.28 2.19
CA LYS A 117 -28.84 -18.18 1.32
C LYS A 117 -28.09 -19.50 1.23
N ASP A 118 -28.84 -20.60 1.08
CA ASP A 118 -28.24 -21.91 0.86
C ASP A 118 -27.36 -21.88 -0.39
N ASN A 119 -26.21 -22.57 -0.33
CA ASN A 119 -25.22 -22.66 -1.40
C ASN A 119 -24.63 -21.29 -1.85
N THR A 120 -24.54 -20.33 -0.94
CA THR A 120 -23.95 -19.01 -1.22
C THR A 120 -22.63 -18.84 -0.47
N LEU A 121 -21.54 -18.52 -1.17
CA LEU A 121 -20.27 -18.14 -0.58
C LEU A 121 -20.25 -16.63 -0.33
N GLN A 122 -20.00 -16.23 0.91
CA GLN A 122 -19.75 -14.83 1.29
C GLN A 122 -18.27 -14.64 1.61
N ILE A 123 -17.60 -13.73 0.92
CA ILE A 123 -16.17 -13.43 1.09
C ILE A 123 -16.03 -12.07 1.76
N ALA A 124 -15.43 -12.03 2.94
CA ALA A 124 -14.99 -10.79 3.57
C ALA A 124 -13.56 -10.48 3.13
N ILE A 125 -13.33 -9.26 2.64
CA ILE A 125 -12.02 -8.81 2.17
C ILE A 125 -11.41 -7.90 3.23
N LYS A 126 -10.16 -8.19 3.64
CA LYS A 126 -9.34 -7.31 4.48
C LYS A 126 -8.27 -6.67 3.62
N THR A 127 -8.37 -5.37 3.44
CA THR A 127 -7.33 -4.54 2.81
C THR A 127 -6.38 -4.04 3.90
N ARG A 128 -5.08 -4.17 3.68
CA ARG A 128 -4.02 -3.74 4.59
C ARG A 128 -3.10 -2.78 3.85
N ILE A 129 -3.06 -1.53 4.31
CA ILE A 129 -2.22 -0.47 3.72
C ILE A 129 -1.29 0.13 4.77
N LYS A 130 -0.24 0.79 4.33
CA LYS A 130 0.73 1.45 5.21
C LYS A 130 0.16 2.75 5.77
N LEU A 131 0.29 2.96 7.07
CA LEU A 131 0.08 4.23 7.77
C LEU A 131 1.46 4.72 8.22
N ILE A 132 1.93 5.82 7.64
CA ILE A 132 3.23 6.43 7.93
C ILE A 132 2.96 7.71 8.74
N TYR A 133 3.39 7.75 9.98
CA TYR A 133 3.38 8.99 10.77
C TYR A 133 4.66 9.76 10.48
N ARG A 134 4.52 11.00 10.02
CA ARG A 134 5.61 11.94 9.79
C ARG A 134 5.55 13.06 10.82
N PRO A 135 6.51 13.12 11.75
CA PRO A 135 6.54 14.17 12.79
C PRO A 135 6.57 15.58 12.21
N ALA A 136 5.99 16.53 12.94
CA ALA A 136 5.92 17.93 12.56
C ALA A 136 7.30 18.58 12.29
N GLY A 137 8.35 18.09 12.98
CA GLY A 137 9.72 18.58 12.83
C GLY A 137 10.43 18.07 11.57
N LEU A 138 9.90 17.06 10.89
CA LEU A 138 10.50 16.56 9.65
C LEU A 138 10.03 17.39 8.45
N LYS A 139 10.97 17.70 7.56
CA LYS A 139 10.66 18.37 6.30
C LYS A 139 9.81 17.47 5.41
N SER A 140 8.94 18.05 4.59
CA SER A 140 8.18 17.32 3.59
C SER A 140 9.07 16.99 2.37
N GLN A 141 9.91 15.97 2.53
CA GLN A 141 10.76 15.45 1.46
C GLN A 141 10.14 14.17 0.91
N GLN A 142 10.30 13.95 -0.38
CA GLN A 142 9.79 12.73 -1.00
C GLN A 142 10.80 11.57 -0.84
N PRO A 143 10.35 10.33 -0.56
CA PRO A 143 11.23 9.18 -0.41
C PRO A 143 12.19 8.96 -1.58
N GLN A 144 11.79 9.28 -2.82
CA GLN A 144 12.67 9.16 -3.99
C GLN A 144 13.84 10.15 -3.96
N GLU A 145 13.67 11.32 -3.35
CA GLU A 145 14.75 12.32 -3.22
C GLU A 145 15.80 11.90 -2.19
N LEU A 146 15.40 11.07 -1.24
CA LEU A 146 16.24 10.59 -0.15
C LEU A 146 16.87 9.22 -0.42
N SER A 147 16.31 8.46 -1.34
CA SER A 147 16.72 7.08 -1.58
C SER A 147 18.16 6.93 -2.09
N HIS A 148 18.76 8.00 -2.65
CA HIS A 148 20.17 8.00 -3.01
C HIS A 148 21.12 7.94 -1.80
N GLN A 149 20.63 8.20 -0.59
CA GLN A 149 21.41 8.09 0.66
C GLN A 149 21.46 6.64 1.19
N LEU A 150 20.66 5.73 0.64
CA LEU A 150 20.69 4.33 1.01
C LEU A 150 22.08 3.74 0.75
N THR A 151 22.58 2.97 1.70
CA THR A 151 23.82 2.22 1.52
C THR A 151 23.55 0.74 1.31
N TRP A 152 24.28 0.13 0.40
CA TRP A 152 24.06 -1.24 -0.02
C TRP A 152 25.30 -2.08 0.21
N ARG A 153 25.12 -3.30 0.67
CA ARG A 153 26.20 -4.28 0.84
C ARG A 153 25.74 -5.67 0.44
N ARG A 154 26.61 -6.39 -0.22
CA ARG A 154 26.40 -7.80 -0.52
C ARG A 154 27.12 -8.66 0.51
N ASN A 155 26.37 -9.56 1.16
CA ASN A 155 26.88 -10.54 2.10
C ASN A 155 26.51 -11.96 1.61
N SER A 156 27.43 -12.66 0.96
CA SER A 156 27.18 -13.99 0.38
C SER A 156 25.92 -14.04 -0.49
N ASN A 157 24.84 -14.63 0.01
CA ASN A 157 23.57 -14.79 -0.67
C ASN A 157 22.53 -13.74 -0.27
N GLN A 158 22.95 -12.66 0.39
CA GLN A 158 22.06 -11.60 0.83
C GLN A 158 22.51 -10.24 0.31
N LEU A 159 21.54 -9.40 -0.01
CA LEU A 159 21.71 -7.99 -0.25
C LEU A 159 21.16 -7.23 0.96
N GLN A 160 22.04 -6.52 1.67
CA GLN A 160 21.66 -5.64 2.76
C GLN A 160 21.49 -4.22 2.26
N VAL A 161 20.40 -3.58 2.63
CA VAL A 161 20.20 -2.14 2.50
C VAL A 161 20.15 -1.52 3.88
N THR A 162 20.83 -0.39 4.07
CA THR A 162 20.75 0.43 5.28
C THR A 162 20.19 1.79 4.93
N ASN A 163 19.22 2.24 5.71
CA ASN A 163 18.55 3.53 5.56
C ASN A 163 19.05 4.51 6.63
N PRO A 164 19.97 5.44 6.33
CA PRO A 164 20.46 6.41 7.28
C PRO A 164 19.51 7.60 7.48
N THR A 165 18.41 7.67 6.72
CA THR A 165 17.48 8.79 6.74
C THR A 165 16.46 8.68 7.88
N SER A 166 15.78 9.77 8.20
CA SER A 166 14.64 9.79 9.13
C SER A 166 13.30 9.36 8.48
N TYR A 167 13.30 8.89 7.25
CA TYR A 167 12.10 8.55 6.49
C TYR A 167 12.01 7.07 6.16
N VAL A 168 10.80 6.54 6.11
CA VAL A 168 10.54 5.16 5.65
C VAL A 168 10.71 5.10 4.14
N ILE A 169 11.63 4.26 3.67
CA ILE A 169 11.79 4.03 2.24
C ILE A 169 11.06 2.76 1.82
N ASN A 170 10.11 2.90 0.90
CA ASN A 170 9.32 1.80 0.38
C ASN A 170 9.81 1.42 -1.01
N PHE A 171 10.17 0.15 -1.20
CA PHE A 171 10.62 -0.36 -2.49
C PHE A 171 9.44 -0.88 -3.32
N ASN A 172 9.46 -0.58 -4.61
CA ASN A 172 8.64 -1.23 -5.61
C ASN A 172 9.36 -2.43 -6.21
N GLU A 173 10.65 -2.25 -6.52
CA GLU A 173 11.50 -3.25 -7.15
C GLU A 173 12.94 -3.06 -6.71
N ILE A 174 13.65 -4.17 -6.53
CA ILE A 174 15.11 -4.22 -6.38
C ILE A 174 15.62 -5.29 -7.33
N SER A 175 16.70 -5.02 -8.05
CA SER A 175 17.33 -5.99 -8.94
C SER A 175 18.85 -5.92 -8.89
N LEU A 176 19.50 -7.08 -9.07
CA LEU A 176 20.94 -7.22 -9.10
C LEU A 176 21.35 -8.02 -10.35
N GLY A 177 22.18 -7.42 -11.22
CA GLY A 177 22.60 -8.06 -12.46
C GLY A 177 21.42 -8.43 -13.38
N GLY A 178 20.39 -7.60 -13.45
CA GLY A 178 19.17 -7.83 -14.23
C GLY A 178 18.17 -8.82 -13.61
N LYS A 179 18.50 -9.43 -12.47
CA LYS A 179 17.60 -10.37 -11.77
C LYS A 179 16.85 -9.65 -10.66
N LYS A 180 15.51 -9.76 -10.70
CA LYS A 180 14.63 -9.17 -9.68
C LYS A 180 14.75 -9.95 -8.37
N ILE A 181 14.72 -9.21 -7.27
CA ILE A 181 14.67 -9.75 -5.91
C ILE A 181 13.20 -9.87 -5.51
N GLU A 182 12.84 -11.02 -4.98
CA GLU A 182 11.48 -11.28 -4.51
C GLU A 182 11.25 -10.74 -3.10
N ASN A 183 9.97 -10.53 -2.76
CA ASN A 183 9.52 -10.10 -1.43
C ASN A 183 10.16 -8.79 -0.94
N VAL A 184 10.45 -7.89 -1.87
CA VAL A 184 10.88 -6.54 -1.49
C VAL A 184 9.75 -5.79 -0.79
N SER A 185 10.10 -4.96 0.22
CA SER A 185 9.10 -4.27 1.02
C SER A 185 9.53 -2.84 1.35
N TYR A 186 10.08 -2.61 2.52
CA TYR A 186 10.49 -1.30 3.01
C TYR A 186 11.71 -1.43 3.91
N VAL A 187 12.36 -0.30 4.18
CA VAL A 187 13.37 -0.18 5.23
C VAL A 187 13.03 1.01 6.11
N LEU A 188 13.05 0.78 7.44
CA LEU A 188 12.71 1.80 8.44
C LEU A 188 13.85 2.80 8.64
N PRO A 189 13.56 3.99 9.18
CA PRO A 189 14.57 5.00 9.51
C PRO A 189 15.64 4.46 10.44
N GLY A 190 16.91 4.62 10.04
CA GLY A 190 18.08 4.16 10.81
C GLY A 190 18.28 2.65 10.84
N GLU A 191 17.48 1.87 10.14
CA GLU A 191 17.55 0.40 10.16
C GLU A 191 18.15 -0.18 8.88
N SER A 192 18.47 -1.48 8.96
CA SER A 192 18.92 -2.29 7.83
C SER A 192 17.94 -3.42 7.56
N MET A 193 17.78 -3.75 6.27
CA MET A 193 16.97 -4.87 5.81
C MET A 193 17.81 -5.78 4.90
N ASN A 194 17.61 -7.09 5.03
CA ASN A 194 18.27 -8.09 4.22
C ASN A 194 17.28 -8.74 3.25
N PHE A 195 17.69 -8.86 1.99
CA PHE A 195 16.94 -9.54 0.94
C PHE A 195 17.74 -10.74 0.43
N THR A 196 17.08 -11.86 0.22
CA THR A 196 17.72 -13.05 -0.36
C THR A 196 17.96 -12.83 -1.85
N LEU A 197 19.20 -13.04 -2.29
CA LEU A 197 19.57 -12.91 -3.68
C LEU A 197 19.11 -14.13 -4.50
N PRO A 198 18.57 -13.92 -5.70
CA PRO A 198 18.27 -15.02 -6.62
C PRO A 198 19.56 -15.69 -7.11
N ALA A 199 19.47 -16.99 -7.42
CA ALA A 199 20.62 -17.77 -7.89
C ALA A 199 21.27 -17.11 -9.13
N GLY A 200 22.61 -16.99 -9.09
CA GLY A 200 23.39 -16.38 -10.16
C GLY A 200 23.21 -14.87 -10.33
N ALA A 201 22.62 -14.17 -9.37
CA ALA A 201 22.67 -12.71 -9.34
C ALA A 201 24.11 -12.27 -9.03
N ASN A 202 24.74 -11.61 -9.98
CA ASN A 202 26.10 -11.09 -9.84
C ASN A 202 26.22 -9.72 -10.50
N SER A 203 26.64 -8.73 -9.72
CA SER A 203 26.86 -7.36 -10.17
C SER A 203 27.56 -6.59 -9.06
N THR A 204 28.25 -5.52 -9.41
CA THR A 204 28.81 -4.54 -8.49
C THR A 204 27.88 -3.36 -8.23
N SER A 205 26.68 -3.39 -8.83
CA SER A 205 25.66 -2.36 -8.65
C SER A 205 24.29 -2.96 -8.48
N VAL A 206 23.47 -2.33 -7.68
CA VAL A 206 22.05 -2.63 -7.47
C VAL A 206 21.19 -1.58 -8.16
N ASN A 207 20.11 -2.02 -8.80
CA ASN A 207 19.07 -1.12 -9.33
C ASN A 207 17.82 -1.27 -8.47
N TYR A 208 17.16 -0.15 -8.19
CA TYR A 208 15.95 -0.16 -7.39
C TYR A 208 14.97 0.96 -7.79
N LYS A 209 13.71 0.75 -7.46
CA LYS A 209 12.63 1.74 -7.58
C LYS A 209 11.95 1.89 -6.24
N VAL A 210 11.64 3.11 -5.86
CA VAL A 210 10.92 3.41 -4.63
C VAL A 210 9.52 3.94 -4.90
N ILE A 211 8.67 3.87 -3.90
CA ILE A 211 7.29 4.33 -3.98
C ILE A 211 7.17 5.60 -3.13
N ASN A 212 6.65 6.67 -3.70
CA ASN A 212 6.48 7.95 -3.02
C ASN A 212 5.23 7.98 -2.12
N ASP A 213 4.99 9.11 -1.46
CA ASP A 213 3.86 9.33 -0.54
C ASP A 213 2.49 9.14 -1.21
N TYR A 214 2.40 9.39 -2.50
CA TYR A 214 1.17 9.27 -3.29
C TYR A 214 0.97 7.88 -3.92
N GLY A 215 1.93 6.97 -3.73
CA GLY A 215 1.89 5.62 -4.30
C GLY A 215 2.47 5.51 -5.70
N ALA A 216 3.02 6.58 -6.27
CA ALA A 216 3.70 6.53 -7.56
C ALA A 216 5.10 5.92 -7.44
N VAL A 217 5.50 5.18 -8.46
CA VAL A 217 6.80 4.52 -8.55
C VAL A 217 7.81 5.49 -9.18
N SER A 218 8.99 5.60 -8.58
CA SER A 218 10.10 6.40 -9.12
C SER A 218 10.70 5.79 -10.39
N ASP A 219 11.50 6.58 -11.08
CA ASP A 219 12.46 6.07 -12.05
C ASP A 219 13.45 5.10 -11.39
N VAL A 220 14.15 4.31 -12.23
CA VAL A 220 15.20 3.40 -11.77
C VAL A 220 16.34 4.22 -11.20
N GLN A 221 16.75 3.88 -9.99
CA GLN A 221 17.95 4.38 -9.35
C GLN A 221 18.99 3.27 -9.26
N SER A 222 20.26 3.65 -9.22
CA SER A 222 21.39 2.73 -9.14
C SER A 222 22.33 3.12 -8.02
N ALA A 223 22.87 2.12 -7.32
CA ALA A 223 23.90 2.31 -6.30
C ALA A 223 24.98 1.24 -6.43
N SER A 224 26.20 1.55 -6.01
CA SER A 224 27.32 0.60 -5.90
C SER A 224 27.17 -0.27 -4.66
N LEU A 225 27.73 -1.49 -4.74
CA LEU A 225 27.82 -2.48 -3.63
C LEU A 225 29.16 -2.42 -2.96
#